data_86ad744222522b7613fda8b2e9845718
#
_entry.id   86ad744222522b7613fda8b2e9845718
#
_cell.length_a   1.000
_cell.length_b   1.000
_cell.length_c   1.000
_cell.angle_alpha   90.00
_cell.angle_beta   90.00
_cell.angle_gamma   90.00
#
_symmetry.space_group_name_H-M   'P 1'
#
loop_
_entity.id
_entity.type
_entity.pdbx_description
1 polymer ?
#
loop_
_entity_poly.entity_id
_entity_poly.type
_entity_poly.pdbx_seq_one_letter_code
_entity_poly.pdbx_strand_id
1 'polypeptide(L)'
;MSKGTIYPSESLAFKDARTGAEIRQVTTTFALHHHPFFIIPAYDDEMKRLIFVSHRTGAPQIFVEIRVTGELMQLTDRDDLSEWSVHPSHNGHYVFFTAGTRGWRLDLETLEEVELVNFAATRMREEGMVGAAMGTTALSHDDQWWAIRYNVGKEAALSVIDTETGVYETILQRDRIGHLQFCPDDSNLIYYAGPLTDRVWVINRGGTNNQRLYARNVEKNEWITHESWIPGTRELAFVDWPNGIRCINVDTNQERQITSFNAWHAICNPQGTMMVADTNFPDIGIQIFDPRDNDRKPKTICYAGATSVGEHWAGPFPYADGPIKVYAPQHTHPHPSFSPDSTCIVFTSDRSGHAQIYEVMVPTGIW
;
A
#
# COMPACT_ATOMS: atom_id res chain seq x y z
N MET A 1 16.80 -22.36 -3.79
CA MET A 1 16.40 -22.11 -2.39
C MET A 1 14.90 -22.31 -2.39
N SER A 2 14.33 -22.84 -1.33
CA SER A 2 12.96 -23.32 -1.35
C SER A 2 12.13 -22.70 -0.23
N LYS A 3 10.83 -22.77 -0.37
CA LYS A 3 9.82 -22.45 0.64
C LYS A 3 10.20 -23.05 2.00
N GLY A 4 10.08 -22.27 3.07
CA GLY A 4 10.50 -22.63 4.44
C GLY A 4 11.97 -22.41 4.74
N THR A 5 12.79 -21.95 3.79
CA THR A 5 14.20 -21.62 4.05
C THR A 5 14.31 -20.42 5.00
N ILE A 6 15.08 -20.59 6.07
CA ILE A 6 15.35 -19.54 7.07
C ILE A 6 16.73 -18.93 6.80
N TYR A 7 16.81 -17.61 6.88
CA TYR A 7 18.00 -16.81 6.75
C TYR A 7 18.27 -16.10 8.08
N PRO A 8 19.53 -15.86 8.44
CA PRO A 8 19.86 -15.07 9.62
C PRO A 8 19.31 -13.64 9.50
N SER A 9 19.18 -12.99 10.65
CA SER A 9 18.83 -11.55 10.68
C SER A 9 19.84 -10.72 9.87
N GLU A 10 19.31 -9.81 9.07
CA GLU A 10 20.08 -8.84 8.29
C GLU A 10 20.00 -7.43 8.89
N SER A 11 19.39 -7.31 10.07
CA SER A 11 19.03 -6.02 10.67
C SER A 11 20.26 -5.16 11.00
N LEU A 12 20.23 -3.91 10.54
CA LEU A 12 21.22 -2.88 10.86
C LEU A 12 20.51 -1.66 11.45
N ALA A 13 21.10 -1.07 12.48
CA ALA A 13 20.58 0.16 13.08
C ALA A 13 21.54 1.34 12.80
N PHE A 14 20.97 2.49 12.47
CA PHE A 14 21.70 3.75 12.29
C PHE A 14 20.79 4.94 12.60
N LYS A 15 21.36 6.14 12.60
CA LYS A 15 20.58 7.38 12.80
C LYS A 15 20.42 8.14 11.49
N ASP A 16 19.24 8.68 11.29
CA ASP A 16 19.02 9.66 10.23
C ASP A 16 19.88 10.91 10.47
N ALA A 17 20.68 11.29 9.49
CA ALA A 17 21.65 12.39 9.64
C ALA A 17 21.01 13.77 9.82
N ARG A 18 19.75 13.94 9.40
CA ARG A 18 19.05 15.24 9.42
C ARG A 18 18.14 15.39 10.65
N THR A 19 17.49 14.31 11.06
CA THR A 19 16.54 14.33 12.20
C THR A 19 17.11 13.71 13.48
N GLY A 20 18.13 12.87 13.36
CA GLY A 20 18.66 12.08 14.47
C GLY A 20 17.79 10.87 14.86
N ALA A 21 16.69 10.62 14.13
CA ALA A 21 15.81 9.48 14.38
C ALA A 21 16.55 8.15 14.21
N GLU A 22 16.23 7.19 15.05
CA GLU A 22 16.77 5.83 14.92
C GLU A 22 16.02 5.10 13.81
N ILE A 23 16.78 4.59 12.84
CA ILE A 23 16.30 3.81 11.71
C ILE A 23 16.86 2.41 11.82
N ARG A 24 15.99 1.42 11.64
CA ARG A 24 16.37 0.02 11.46
C ARG A 24 16.21 -0.33 9.98
N GLN A 25 17.28 -0.76 9.34
CA GLN A 25 17.23 -1.43 8.04
C GLN A 25 16.98 -2.91 8.28
N VAL A 26 15.92 -3.46 7.71
CA VAL A 26 15.47 -4.85 7.94
C VAL A 26 16.20 -5.82 7.03
N THR A 27 16.43 -5.42 5.77
CA THR A 27 17.05 -6.25 4.73
C THR A 27 18.32 -5.60 4.18
N THR A 28 19.35 -6.40 3.87
CA THR A 28 20.66 -5.91 3.37
C THR A 28 21.20 -6.71 2.20
N THR A 29 20.64 -7.88 1.91
CA THR A 29 21.04 -8.70 0.76
C THR A 29 20.92 -7.93 -0.54
N PHE A 30 21.88 -8.13 -1.44
CA PHE A 30 21.94 -7.48 -2.76
C PHE A 30 20.83 -7.97 -3.69
N ALA A 31 19.60 -7.56 -3.41
CA ALA A 31 18.40 -7.85 -4.16
C ALA A 31 17.37 -6.75 -3.90
N LEU A 32 16.29 -6.74 -4.68
CA LEU A 32 15.16 -5.86 -4.43
C LEU A 32 14.30 -6.41 -3.30
N HIS A 33 13.94 -5.56 -2.35
CA HIS A 33 12.99 -5.84 -1.28
C HIS A 33 12.02 -4.69 -1.16
N HIS A 34 10.74 -4.99 -0.98
CA HIS A 34 9.73 -3.97 -0.67
C HIS A 34 8.65 -4.55 0.23
N HIS A 35 8.11 -3.73 1.12
CA HIS A 35 6.92 -4.08 1.87
C HIS A 35 5.68 -3.95 0.95
N PRO A 36 4.49 -4.42 1.35
CA PRO A 36 3.26 -4.21 0.61
C PRO A 36 3.00 -2.73 0.33
N PHE A 37 2.14 -2.44 -0.64
CA PHE A 37 1.78 -1.06 -0.97
C PHE A 37 1.20 -0.35 0.26
N PHE A 38 1.47 0.94 0.45
CA PHE A 38 1.20 1.69 1.69
C PHE A 38 -0.21 1.52 2.29
N ILE A 39 -1.21 1.20 1.48
CA ILE A 39 -2.59 0.95 1.93
C ILE A 39 -2.82 -0.47 2.46
N ILE A 40 -1.83 -1.33 2.37
CA ILE A 40 -1.87 -2.72 2.80
C ILE A 40 -0.98 -2.87 4.04
N PRO A 41 -1.47 -3.46 5.14
CA PRO A 41 -0.64 -3.70 6.31
C PRO A 41 0.59 -4.56 5.95
N ALA A 42 1.76 -4.20 6.50
CA ALA A 42 2.96 -5.03 6.35
C ALA A 42 3.15 -6.00 7.53
N TYR A 43 2.42 -5.80 8.61
CA TYR A 43 2.51 -6.57 9.85
C TYR A 43 1.22 -7.31 10.14
N ASP A 44 1.32 -8.37 10.95
CA ASP A 44 0.18 -8.90 11.69
C ASP A 44 -0.15 -8.00 12.90
N ASP A 45 -1.40 -8.04 13.37
CA ASP A 45 -1.86 -7.17 14.47
C ASP A 45 -1.11 -7.39 15.79
N GLU A 46 -0.51 -8.55 15.99
CA GLU A 46 0.28 -8.88 17.17
C GLU A 46 1.76 -8.48 17.07
N MET A 47 2.18 -7.85 15.95
CA MET A 47 3.56 -7.45 15.70
C MET A 47 4.59 -8.59 15.73
N LYS A 48 4.16 -9.81 15.49
CA LYS A 48 5.04 -11.00 15.47
C LYS A 48 5.80 -11.14 14.16
N ARG A 49 5.22 -10.63 13.08
CA ARG A 49 5.71 -10.83 11.71
C ARG A 49 5.66 -9.53 10.91
N LEU A 50 6.71 -9.30 10.12
CA LEU A 50 6.73 -8.31 9.05
C LEU A 50 6.77 -9.05 7.71
N ILE A 51 5.73 -8.92 6.92
CA ILE A 51 5.60 -9.55 5.59
C ILE A 51 6.14 -8.61 4.52
N PHE A 52 6.91 -9.16 3.59
CA PHE A 52 7.50 -8.39 2.51
C PHE A 52 7.77 -9.24 1.27
N VAL A 53 8.08 -8.58 0.16
CA VAL A 53 8.52 -9.22 -1.08
C VAL A 53 10.03 -9.09 -1.21
N SER A 54 10.68 -10.17 -1.64
CA SER A 54 12.12 -10.23 -1.90
C SER A 54 12.42 -10.92 -3.22
N HIS A 55 13.31 -10.34 -4.01
CA HIS A 55 13.82 -10.91 -5.26
C HIS A 55 15.13 -11.68 -5.06
N ARG A 56 15.55 -11.99 -3.83
CA ARG A 56 16.85 -12.66 -3.53
C ARG A 56 17.02 -14.03 -4.18
N THR A 57 15.95 -14.66 -4.60
CA THR A 57 15.96 -15.97 -5.26
C THR A 57 15.89 -15.90 -6.79
N GLY A 58 15.95 -14.68 -7.36
CA GLY A 58 15.89 -14.44 -8.79
C GLY A 58 14.52 -14.10 -9.35
N ALA A 59 13.46 -14.34 -8.56
CA ALA A 59 12.07 -13.95 -8.82
C ALA A 59 11.45 -13.38 -7.55
N PRO A 60 10.36 -12.57 -7.65
CA PRO A 60 9.67 -12.09 -6.47
C PRO A 60 9.08 -13.25 -5.66
N GLN A 61 9.37 -13.29 -4.37
CA GLN A 61 8.82 -14.24 -3.41
C GLN A 61 8.32 -13.50 -2.17
N ILE A 62 7.32 -14.07 -1.51
CA ILE A 62 6.87 -13.57 -0.20
C ILE A 62 7.83 -14.07 0.86
N PHE A 63 8.25 -13.17 1.71
CA PHE A 63 9.10 -13.41 2.87
C PHE A 63 8.44 -12.86 4.13
N VAL A 64 8.88 -13.37 5.26
CA VAL A 64 8.51 -12.86 6.58
C VAL A 64 9.77 -12.63 7.42
N GLU A 65 9.82 -11.52 8.13
CA GLU A 65 10.69 -11.35 9.26
C GLU A 65 9.97 -11.83 10.53
N ILE A 66 10.60 -12.75 11.27
CA ILE A 66 10.16 -13.17 12.60
C ILE A 66 10.67 -12.13 13.58
N ARG A 67 9.80 -11.25 14.06
CA ARG A 67 10.19 -10.03 14.80
C ARG A 67 11.02 -10.28 16.04
N VAL A 68 10.79 -11.38 16.76
CA VAL A 68 11.48 -11.71 18.00
C VAL A 68 12.93 -12.11 17.77
N THR A 69 13.27 -12.73 16.63
CA THR A 69 14.61 -13.19 16.29
C THR A 69 15.29 -12.33 15.22
N GLY A 70 14.50 -11.63 14.40
CA GLY A 70 14.94 -10.92 13.21
C GLY A 70 15.29 -11.85 12.05
N GLU A 71 15.07 -13.16 12.18
CA GLU A 71 15.28 -14.13 11.10
C GLU A 71 14.28 -13.91 9.98
N LEU A 72 14.73 -14.17 8.74
CA LEU A 72 13.90 -14.04 7.56
C LEU A 72 13.56 -15.43 7.03
N MET A 73 12.28 -15.68 6.72
CA MET A 73 11.85 -16.97 6.17
C MET A 73 11.16 -16.76 4.83
N GLN A 74 11.51 -17.59 3.83
CA GLN A 74 10.86 -17.63 2.53
C GLN A 74 9.51 -18.37 2.63
N LEU A 75 8.42 -17.71 2.25
CA LEU A 75 7.07 -18.25 2.36
C LEU A 75 6.57 -18.90 1.05
N THR A 76 7.08 -18.43 -0.11
CA THR A 76 6.66 -18.94 -1.43
C THR A 76 7.86 -19.35 -2.28
N ASP A 77 7.63 -20.21 -3.28
CA ASP A 77 8.62 -20.60 -4.29
C ASP A 77 7.88 -20.68 -5.65
N ARG A 78 7.64 -19.52 -6.25
CA ARG A 78 6.79 -19.35 -7.43
C ARG A 78 7.47 -18.45 -8.47
N ASP A 79 7.13 -18.63 -9.72
CA ASP A 79 7.59 -17.80 -10.85
C ASP A 79 6.52 -16.83 -11.39
N ASP A 80 5.29 -16.92 -10.87
CA ASP A 80 4.11 -16.19 -11.35
C ASP A 80 3.50 -15.24 -10.30
N LEU A 81 4.19 -14.96 -9.18
CA LEU A 81 3.70 -14.08 -8.12
C LEU A 81 3.45 -12.66 -8.63
N SER A 82 2.26 -12.13 -8.36
CA SER A 82 1.96 -10.71 -8.50
C SER A 82 2.39 -9.97 -7.24
N GLU A 83 3.61 -9.41 -7.26
CA GLU A 83 4.30 -8.88 -6.07
C GLU A 83 3.53 -7.79 -5.31
N TRP A 84 2.70 -7.00 -5.99
CA TRP A 84 1.90 -5.94 -5.36
C TRP A 84 0.54 -6.40 -4.84
N SER A 85 0.21 -7.68 -5.02
CA SER A 85 -1.05 -8.26 -4.54
C SER A 85 -0.99 -8.81 -3.12
N VAL A 86 0.20 -8.87 -2.53
CA VAL A 86 0.46 -9.51 -1.24
C VAL A 86 -0.25 -8.76 -0.12
N HIS A 87 -1.11 -9.45 0.60
CA HIS A 87 -1.92 -8.90 1.68
C HIS A 87 -1.92 -9.84 2.89
N PRO A 88 -1.20 -9.51 3.97
CA PRO A 88 -1.29 -10.25 5.23
C PRO A 88 -2.71 -10.15 5.82
N SER A 89 -3.19 -11.21 6.45
CA SER A 89 -4.40 -11.14 7.28
C SER A 89 -4.13 -10.39 8.59
N HIS A 90 -5.12 -9.67 9.08
CA HIS A 90 -5.04 -8.93 10.33
C HIS A 90 -4.82 -9.87 11.52
N ASN A 91 -5.49 -11.01 11.52
CA ASN A 91 -5.35 -12.03 12.56
C ASN A 91 -3.99 -12.76 12.57
N GLY A 92 -3.10 -12.50 11.62
CA GLY A 92 -1.75 -13.07 11.55
C GLY A 92 -1.67 -14.55 11.18
N HIS A 93 -2.74 -15.17 10.69
CA HIS A 93 -2.73 -16.59 10.30
C HIS A 93 -2.37 -16.80 8.82
N TYR A 94 -2.72 -15.86 7.95
CA TYR A 94 -2.65 -16.06 6.51
C TYR A 94 -1.96 -14.89 5.78
N VAL A 95 -1.49 -15.20 4.56
CA VAL A 95 -1.18 -14.20 3.55
C VAL A 95 -1.98 -14.50 2.29
N PHE A 96 -2.69 -13.51 1.78
CA PHE A 96 -3.43 -13.58 0.53
C PHE A 96 -2.59 -12.97 -0.58
N PHE A 97 -2.58 -13.59 -1.75
CA PHE A 97 -1.85 -13.08 -2.90
C PHE A 97 -2.42 -13.63 -4.21
N THR A 98 -2.11 -12.97 -5.32
CA THR A 98 -2.44 -13.47 -6.65
C THR A 98 -1.19 -13.97 -7.36
N ALA A 99 -1.36 -15.05 -8.13
CA ALA A 99 -0.31 -15.63 -8.96
C ALA A 99 -0.92 -16.20 -10.24
N GLY A 100 -0.38 -15.82 -11.39
CA GLY A 100 -0.96 -16.14 -12.68
C GLY A 100 -2.40 -15.60 -12.78
N THR A 101 -3.38 -16.50 -12.95
CA THR A 101 -4.82 -16.15 -12.99
C THR A 101 -5.58 -16.48 -11.71
N ARG A 102 -4.85 -16.77 -10.62
CA ARG A 102 -5.40 -17.37 -9.42
C ARG A 102 -5.18 -16.50 -8.19
N GLY A 103 -6.13 -16.58 -7.26
CA GLY A 103 -6.00 -16.07 -5.91
C GLY A 103 -5.69 -17.18 -4.92
N TRP A 104 -4.72 -16.96 -4.06
CA TRP A 104 -4.17 -17.94 -3.12
C TRP A 104 -4.24 -17.43 -1.68
N ARG A 105 -4.45 -18.35 -0.74
CA ARG A 105 -4.27 -18.15 0.69
C ARG A 105 -3.15 -19.06 1.16
N LEU A 106 -2.12 -18.48 1.79
CA LEU A 106 -1.00 -19.20 2.40
C LEU A 106 -1.17 -19.18 3.92
N ASP A 107 -1.12 -20.34 4.55
CA ASP A 107 -1.08 -20.48 6.00
C ASP A 107 0.33 -20.22 6.52
N LEU A 108 0.47 -19.32 7.49
CA LEU A 108 1.79 -18.89 8.01
C LEU A 108 2.44 -19.88 8.98
N GLU A 109 1.70 -20.88 9.49
CA GLU A 109 2.25 -21.94 10.35
C GLU A 109 2.69 -23.14 9.54
N THR A 110 1.80 -23.61 8.66
CA THR A 110 2.03 -24.85 7.89
C THR A 110 2.74 -24.61 6.58
N LEU A 111 2.72 -23.36 6.10
CA LEU A 111 3.13 -22.93 4.76
C LEU A 111 2.28 -23.58 3.64
N GLU A 112 1.12 -24.10 3.94
CA GLU A 112 0.20 -24.65 2.95
C GLU A 112 -0.42 -23.53 2.12
N GLU A 113 -0.45 -23.70 0.79
CA GLU A 113 -1.11 -22.79 -0.13
C GLU A 113 -2.42 -23.40 -0.63
N VAL A 114 -3.52 -22.66 -0.45
CA VAL A 114 -4.85 -23.05 -0.92
C VAL A 114 -5.27 -22.11 -2.04
N GLU A 115 -5.62 -22.67 -3.21
CA GLU A 115 -6.26 -21.91 -4.29
C GLU A 115 -7.70 -21.59 -3.88
N LEU A 116 -8.00 -20.30 -3.73
CA LEU A 116 -9.36 -19.84 -3.41
C LEU A 116 -10.17 -19.55 -4.67
N VAL A 117 -9.55 -19.02 -5.71
CA VAL A 117 -10.22 -18.59 -6.93
C VAL A 117 -9.32 -18.71 -8.14
N ASN A 118 -9.91 -19.03 -9.30
CA ASN A 118 -9.23 -19.05 -10.59
C ASN A 118 -10.09 -18.30 -11.62
N PHE A 119 -9.56 -17.21 -12.15
CA PHE A 119 -10.23 -16.41 -13.18
C PHE A 119 -9.94 -16.88 -14.62
N ALA A 120 -9.45 -18.10 -14.77
CA ALA A 120 -9.16 -18.76 -16.07
C ALA A 120 -8.24 -17.93 -16.97
N ALA A 121 -8.68 -17.57 -18.17
CA ALA A 121 -7.87 -16.88 -19.16
C ALA A 121 -7.65 -15.37 -18.91
N THR A 122 -8.03 -14.86 -17.75
CA THR A 122 -7.85 -13.45 -17.42
C THR A 122 -6.43 -13.17 -16.89
N ARG A 123 -6.02 -11.91 -16.88
CA ARG A 123 -4.73 -11.47 -16.35
C ARG A 123 -4.92 -10.63 -15.10
N MET A 124 -4.25 -10.99 -14.02
CA MET A 124 -4.21 -10.23 -12.77
C MET A 124 -3.24 -9.05 -12.84
N ARG A 125 -2.28 -9.10 -13.77
CA ARG A 125 -1.19 -8.13 -13.92
C ARG A 125 -1.32 -7.42 -15.25
N GLU A 126 -1.13 -6.10 -15.27
CA GLU A 126 -0.93 -5.32 -16.49
C GLU A 126 0.52 -5.42 -16.94
N GLU A 127 0.76 -5.93 -18.16
CA GLU A 127 2.09 -5.95 -18.74
C GLU A 127 2.54 -4.53 -19.15
N GLY A 128 3.80 -4.23 -18.91
CA GLY A 128 4.46 -3.02 -19.40
C GLY A 128 4.20 -1.74 -18.60
N MET A 129 3.47 -1.79 -17.50
CA MET A 129 3.36 -0.63 -16.59
C MET A 129 4.48 -0.63 -15.55
N VAL A 130 5.43 0.29 -15.73
CA VAL A 130 6.43 0.58 -14.70
C VAL A 130 5.73 1.27 -13.52
N GLY A 131 5.89 0.72 -12.33
CA GLY A 131 5.33 1.30 -11.11
C GLY A 131 3.85 1.08 -10.88
N ALA A 132 3.27 0.08 -11.50
CA ALA A 132 1.84 -0.18 -11.30
C ALA A 132 1.57 -1.00 -10.06
N ALA A 133 1.40 -0.35 -8.94
CA ALA A 133 0.67 -0.92 -7.79
C ALA A 133 -0.81 -1.19 -8.13
N MET A 134 -1.10 -1.42 -9.41
CA MET A 134 -2.44 -1.65 -9.94
C MET A 134 -2.94 -3.07 -9.67
N GLY A 135 -2.03 -3.97 -9.28
CA GLY A 135 -2.36 -5.33 -8.85
C GLY A 135 -2.68 -5.47 -7.37
N THR A 136 -2.79 -4.36 -6.63
CA THR A 136 -3.15 -4.39 -5.22
C THR A 136 -4.52 -5.01 -5.02
N THR A 137 -4.62 -5.86 -4.01
CA THR A 137 -5.88 -6.44 -3.55
C THR A 137 -6.30 -5.77 -2.24
N ALA A 138 -7.50 -6.05 -1.76
CA ALA A 138 -7.95 -5.54 -0.47
C ALA A 138 -8.59 -6.65 0.34
N LEU A 139 -8.19 -6.78 1.60
CA LEU A 139 -8.81 -7.64 2.58
C LEU A 139 -9.66 -6.79 3.52
N SER A 140 -10.86 -7.25 3.86
CA SER A 140 -11.67 -6.58 4.88
C SER A 140 -11.02 -6.71 6.25
N HIS A 141 -11.28 -5.76 7.15
CA HIS A 141 -10.62 -5.73 8.46
C HIS A 141 -10.96 -6.95 9.35
N ASP A 142 -12.09 -7.59 9.09
CA ASP A 142 -12.51 -8.84 9.74
C ASP A 142 -11.95 -10.10 9.06
N ASP A 143 -11.08 -9.94 8.05
CA ASP A 143 -10.48 -11.01 7.24
C ASP A 143 -11.47 -11.90 6.49
N GLN A 144 -12.77 -11.55 6.43
CA GLN A 144 -13.80 -12.40 5.81
C GLN A 144 -13.89 -12.23 4.29
N TRP A 145 -13.53 -11.07 3.78
CA TRP A 145 -13.74 -10.72 2.39
C TRP A 145 -12.46 -10.23 1.72
N TRP A 146 -12.19 -10.79 0.54
CA TRP A 146 -11.04 -10.42 -0.26
C TRP A 146 -11.47 -9.86 -1.61
N ALA A 147 -11.16 -8.61 -1.89
CA ALA A 147 -11.46 -7.96 -3.15
C ALA A 147 -10.27 -8.03 -4.10
N ILE A 148 -10.50 -8.53 -5.30
CA ILE A 148 -9.49 -8.68 -6.36
C ILE A 148 -9.96 -7.97 -7.63
N ARG A 149 -9.04 -7.25 -8.24
CA ARG A 149 -9.19 -6.69 -9.58
C ARG A 149 -8.46 -7.59 -10.59
N TYR A 150 -9.09 -7.86 -11.73
CA TYR A 150 -8.49 -8.58 -12.85
C TYR A 150 -8.97 -8.03 -14.19
N ASN A 151 -8.27 -8.38 -15.29
CA ASN A 151 -8.61 -7.89 -16.63
C ASN A 151 -9.58 -8.85 -17.31
N VAL A 152 -10.61 -8.28 -17.96
CA VAL A 152 -11.55 -8.96 -18.84
C VAL A 152 -11.52 -8.25 -20.19
N GLY A 153 -10.75 -8.76 -21.13
CA GLY A 153 -10.51 -8.09 -22.41
C GLY A 153 -9.80 -6.75 -22.20
N LYS A 154 -10.48 -5.64 -22.54
CA LYS A 154 -9.96 -4.27 -22.38
C LYS A 154 -10.44 -3.59 -21.09
N GLU A 155 -11.30 -4.25 -20.34
CA GLU A 155 -11.88 -3.74 -19.10
C GLU A 155 -11.27 -4.40 -17.87
N ALA A 156 -11.47 -3.80 -16.73
CA ALA A 156 -11.19 -4.37 -15.43
C ALA A 156 -12.47 -4.84 -14.77
N ALA A 157 -12.41 -5.99 -14.11
CA ALA A 157 -13.47 -6.52 -13.27
C ALA A 157 -13.03 -6.49 -11.80
N LEU A 158 -13.98 -6.27 -10.90
CA LEU A 158 -13.82 -6.35 -9.45
C LEU A 158 -14.65 -7.52 -8.95
N SER A 159 -14.00 -8.49 -8.32
CA SER A 159 -14.67 -9.58 -7.61
C SER A 159 -14.39 -9.50 -6.12
N VAL A 160 -15.38 -9.93 -5.33
CA VAL A 160 -15.26 -10.10 -3.89
C VAL A 160 -15.40 -11.59 -3.59
N ILE A 161 -14.44 -12.12 -2.83
CA ILE A 161 -14.26 -13.53 -2.51
C ILE A 161 -14.46 -13.72 -1.01
N ASP A 162 -15.24 -14.71 -0.62
CA ASP A 162 -15.29 -15.22 0.75
C ASP A 162 -13.97 -15.96 1.03
N THR A 163 -13.24 -15.55 2.04
CA THR A 163 -11.87 -16.03 2.31
C THR A 163 -11.82 -17.45 2.87
N GLU A 164 -12.92 -17.95 3.40
CA GLU A 164 -13.03 -19.31 3.92
C GLU A 164 -13.40 -20.31 2.81
N THR A 165 -14.42 -19.98 2.02
CA THR A 165 -15.01 -20.89 1.05
C THR A 165 -14.47 -20.73 -0.38
N GLY A 166 -13.87 -19.59 -0.71
CA GLY A 166 -13.47 -19.24 -2.07
C GLY A 166 -14.65 -18.86 -2.99
N VAL A 167 -15.88 -18.85 -2.49
CA VAL A 167 -17.04 -18.39 -3.27
C VAL A 167 -16.87 -16.91 -3.57
N TYR A 168 -17.09 -16.53 -4.82
CA TYR A 168 -16.91 -15.13 -5.24
C TYR A 168 -18.03 -14.63 -6.13
N GLU A 169 -18.18 -13.31 -6.14
CA GLU A 169 -19.07 -12.60 -7.03
C GLU A 169 -18.32 -11.46 -7.74
N THR A 170 -18.52 -11.32 -9.05
CA THR A 170 -18.04 -10.16 -9.81
C THR A 170 -19.06 -9.04 -9.69
N ILE A 171 -18.70 -7.99 -8.97
CA ILE A 171 -19.62 -6.92 -8.57
C ILE A 171 -19.54 -5.69 -9.47
N LEU A 172 -18.49 -5.55 -10.28
CA LEU A 172 -18.29 -4.40 -11.16
C LEU A 172 -17.41 -4.79 -12.34
N GLN A 173 -17.72 -4.23 -13.50
CA GLN A 173 -16.86 -4.24 -14.68
C GLN A 173 -16.87 -2.85 -15.32
N ARG A 174 -15.68 -2.28 -15.58
CA ARG A 174 -15.52 -0.98 -16.22
C ARG A 174 -14.11 -0.83 -16.83
N ASP A 175 -13.87 0.31 -17.47
CA ASP A 175 -12.61 0.64 -18.16
C ASP A 175 -11.37 0.56 -17.28
N ARG A 176 -11.46 0.98 -16.01
CA ARG A 176 -10.34 0.96 -15.07
C ARG A 176 -10.83 0.81 -13.63
N ILE A 177 -10.15 -0.08 -12.90
CA ILE A 177 -10.31 -0.30 -11.46
C ILE A 177 -8.91 -0.46 -10.87
N GLY A 178 -8.63 0.19 -9.76
CA GLY A 178 -7.36 0.04 -9.04
C GLY A 178 -7.46 0.49 -7.60
N HIS A 179 -6.38 0.36 -6.83
CA HIS A 179 -6.22 0.82 -5.46
C HIS A 179 -7.39 0.44 -4.53
N LEU A 180 -7.81 -0.82 -4.60
CA LEU A 180 -8.94 -1.33 -3.83
C LEU A 180 -8.69 -1.19 -2.32
N GLN A 181 -9.71 -0.78 -1.58
CA GLN A 181 -9.67 -0.75 -0.12
C GLN A 181 -11.06 -0.98 0.45
N PHE A 182 -11.20 -1.90 1.40
CA PHE A 182 -12.38 -1.91 2.27
C PHE A 182 -12.34 -0.71 3.23
N CYS A 183 -13.50 -0.17 3.55
CA CYS A 183 -13.61 0.76 4.66
C CYS A 183 -13.28 0.03 5.96
N PRO A 184 -12.35 0.53 6.80
CA PRO A 184 -11.96 -0.18 8.02
C PRO A 184 -13.10 -0.35 9.02
N ASP A 185 -14.11 0.54 8.99
CA ASP A 185 -15.25 0.54 9.88
C ASP A 185 -16.50 -0.15 9.28
N ASP A 186 -16.43 -0.60 8.03
CA ASP A 186 -17.58 -1.16 7.31
C ASP A 186 -17.13 -2.12 6.20
N SER A 187 -17.09 -3.41 6.48
CA SER A 187 -16.72 -4.46 5.52
C SER A 187 -17.70 -4.62 4.33
N ASN A 188 -18.79 -3.84 4.32
CA ASN A 188 -19.67 -3.75 3.15
C ASN A 188 -19.28 -2.64 2.18
N LEU A 189 -18.43 -1.69 2.56
CA LEU A 189 -18.07 -0.54 1.74
C LEU A 189 -16.67 -0.69 1.18
N ILE A 190 -16.54 -0.56 -0.15
CA ILE A 190 -15.27 -0.66 -0.88
C ILE A 190 -15.02 0.66 -1.61
N TYR A 191 -13.84 1.23 -1.42
CA TYR A 191 -13.27 2.24 -2.29
C TYR A 191 -12.54 1.58 -3.46
N TYR A 192 -12.65 2.17 -4.64
CA TYR A 192 -11.81 1.84 -5.79
C TYR A 192 -11.46 3.08 -6.63
N ALA A 193 -10.27 3.08 -7.21
CA ALA A 193 -9.85 4.10 -8.14
C ALA A 193 -10.32 3.78 -9.56
N GLY A 194 -11.02 4.72 -10.19
CA GLY A 194 -11.26 4.75 -11.63
C GLY A 194 -10.06 5.36 -12.40
N PRO A 195 -10.24 5.75 -13.68
CA PRO A 195 -9.22 6.49 -14.42
C PRO A 195 -8.93 7.85 -13.77
N LEU A 196 -7.77 8.44 -14.05
CA LEU A 196 -7.33 9.71 -13.44
C LEU A 196 -8.37 10.83 -13.55
N THR A 197 -9.12 10.87 -14.64
CA THR A 197 -10.16 11.87 -14.87
C THR A 197 -11.44 11.64 -14.09
N ASP A 198 -11.64 10.43 -13.56
CA ASP A 198 -12.87 9.99 -12.88
C ASP A 198 -12.52 8.95 -11.81
N ARG A 199 -11.79 9.38 -10.77
CA ARG A 199 -10.97 8.49 -9.98
C ARG A 199 -11.64 7.95 -8.72
N VAL A 200 -12.35 8.77 -7.95
CA VAL A 200 -12.75 8.44 -6.56
C VAL A 200 -14.16 7.88 -6.51
N TRP A 201 -14.25 6.57 -6.30
CA TRP A 201 -15.52 5.83 -6.29
C TRP A 201 -15.65 4.94 -5.06
N VAL A 202 -16.88 4.74 -4.65
CA VAL A 202 -17.25 3.75 -3.63
C VAL A 202 -18.39 2.87 -4.13
N ILE A 203 -18.40 1.63 -3.64
CA ILE A 203 -19.39 0.61 -4.00
C ILE A 203 -19.61 -0.32 -2.80
N ASN A 204 -20.83 -0.80 -2.62
CA ASN A 204 -21.07 -1.87 -1.67
C ASN A 204 -20.50 -3.20 -2.17
N ARG A 205 -20.09 -4.05 -1.26
CA ARG A 205 -19.53 -5.39 -1.51
C ARG A 205 -20.41 -6.29 -2.38
N GLY A 206 -21.72 -6.11 -2.36
CA GLY A 206 -22.69 -6.79 -3.26
C GLY A 206 -22.99 -6.01 -4.54
N GLY A 207 -22.15 -5.07 -4.98
CA GLY A 207 -22.30 -4.35 -6.25
C GLY A 207 -23.33 -3.22 -6.25
N THR A 208 -24.04 -2.99 -5.15
CA THR A 208 -25.01 -1.90 -5.03
C THR A 208 -24.34 -0.58 -4.63
N ASN A 209 -25.07 0.53 -4.78
CA ASN A 209 -24.63 1.88 -4.40
C ASN A 209 -23.26 2.26 -4.99
N ASN A 210 -23.03 1.91 -6.25
CA ASN A 210 -21.84 2.35 -6.97
C ASN A 210 -21.96 3.83 -7.29
N GLN A 211 -21.15 4.67 -6.61
CA GLN A 211 -21.24 6.11 -6.74
C GLN A 211 -19.87 6.77 -6.79
N ARG A 212 -19.77 7.83 -7.60
CA ARG A 212 -18.61 8.71 -7.61
C ARG A 212 -18.66 9.60 -6.38
N LEU A 213 -17.64 9.49 -5.54
CA LEU A 213 -17.54 10.26 -4.31
C LEU A 213 -16.92 11.65 -4.56
N TYR A 214 -15.94 11.75 -5.45
CA TYR A 214 -15.28 13.01 -5.77
C TYR A 214 -15.14 13.19 -7.29
N ALA A 215 -15.51 14.37 -7.80
CA ALA A 215 -15.32 14.76 -9.19
C ALA A 215 -14.12 15.71 -9.31
N ARG A 216 -13.03 15.24 -9.92
CA ARG A 216 -11.83 16.04 -10.18
C ARG A 216 -12.18 17.32 -10.93
N ASN A 217 -11.64 18.45 -10.50
CA ASN A 217 -11.72 19.70 -11.24
C ASN A 217 -10.64 19.73 -12.33
N VAL A 218 -11.06 19.49 -13.58
CA VAL A 218 -10.16 19.44 -14.75
C VAL A 218 -9.60 20.82 -15.09
N GLU A 219 -10.38 21.88 -14.89
CA GLU A 219 -9.94 23.26 -15.19
C GLU A 219 -8.82 23.72 -14.26
N LYS A 220 -8.84 23.26 -13.01
CA LYS A 220 -7.76 23.49 -12.04
C LYS A 220 -6.58 22.54 -12.19
N ASN A 221 -6.66 21.62 -13.15
CA ASN A 221 -5.66 20.57 -13.36
C ASN A 221 -5.31 19.80 -12.06
N GLU A 222 -6.32 19.48 -11.24
CA GLU A 222 -6.12 18.74 -10.01
C GLU A 222 -5.50 17.36 -10.29
N TRP A 223 -4.51 16.99 -9.49
CA TRP A 223 -3.93 15.66 -9.50
C TRP A 223 -4.37 14.88 -8.27
N ILE A 224 -5.48 14.15 -8.39
CA ILE A 224 -6.07 13.38 -7.31
C ILE A 224 -5.56 11.94 -7.37
N THR A 225 -4.96 11.47 -6.27
CA THR A 225 -4.34 10.14 -6.20
C THR A 225 -4.18 9.68 -4.75
N HIS A 226 -3.71 8.44 -4.56
CA HIS A 226 -3.29 7.84 -3.29
C HIS A 226 -4.30 8.00 -2.16
N GLU A 227 -5.49 7.50 -2.45
CA GLU A 227 -6.60 7.53 -1.54
C GLU A 227 -6.39 6.54 -0.38
N SER A 228 -6.83 6.90 0.82
CA SER A 228 -6.81 6.04 2.00
C SER A 228 -7.91 6.41 3.00
N TRP A 229 -8.43 5.44 3.71
CA TRP A 229 -9.43 5.67 4.73
C TRP A 229 -8.84 6.29 5.99
N ILE A 230 -9.65 7.12 6.68
CA ILE A 230 -9.38 7.59 8.04
C ILE A 230 -10.26 6.77 8.99
N PRO A 231 -9.69 5.80 9.73
CA PRO A 231 -10.45 4.92 10.61
C PRO A 231 -11.29 5.69 11.64
N GLY A 232 -12.51 5.23 11.91
CA GLY A 232 -13.44 5.82 12.88
C GLY A 232 -14.16 7.08 12.40
N THR A 233 -14.03 7.49 11.11
CA THR A 233 -14.59 8.77 10.66
C THR A 233 -15.51 8.68 9.43
N ARG A 234 -15.48 7.58 8.71
CA ARG A 234 -16.11 7.45 7.38
C ARG A 234 -15.63 8.49 6.37
N GLU A 235 -14.41 9.00 6.56
CA GLU A 235 -13.73 9.91 5.63
C GLU A 235 -12.72 9.14 4.78
N LEU A 236 -12.71 9.42 3.49
CA LEU A 236 -11.70 8.99 2.54
C LEU A 236 -10.75 10.16 2.29
N ALA A 237 -9.51 10.04 2.69
CA ALA A 237 -8.45 10.98 2.37
C ALA A 237 -7.92 10.71 0.96
N PHE A 238 -7.46 11.75 0.29
CA PHE A 238 -6.79 11.67 -1.00
C PHE A 238 -5.76 12.77 -1.15
N VAL A 239 -4.70 12.46 -1.85
CA VAL A 239 -3.68 13.45 -2.22
C VAL A 239 -4.21 14.31 -3.35
N ASP A 240 -4.16 15.64 -3.18
CA ASP A 240 -4.33 16.66 -4.21
C ASP A 240 -2.95 17.26 -4.50
N TRP A 241 -2.15 16.53 -5.29
CA TRP A 241 -0.76 16.91 -5.50
C TRP A 241 -0.62 18.13 -6.42
N PRO A 242 0.28 19.08 -6.14
CA PRO A 242 1.18 19.17 -4.98
C PRO A 242 0.61 19.95 -3.79
N ASN A 243 -0.70 20.15 -3.74
CA ASN A 243 -1.38 21.10 -2.84
C ASN A 243 -1.62 20.56 -1.43
N GLY A 244 -1.50 19.24 -1.23
CA GLY A 244 -1.64 18.61 0.07
C GLY A 244 -2.57 17.40 0.08
N ILE A 245 -3.22 17.18 1.21
CA ILE A 245 -4.17 16.10 1.44
C ILE A 245 -5.52 16.69 1.80
N ARG A 246 -6.56 16.20 1.15
CA ARG A 246 -7.97 16.49 1.45
C ARG A 246 -8.67 15.21 1.86
N CYS A 247 -9.83 15.31 2.47
CA CYS A 247 -10.71 14.17 2.67
C CYS A 247 -12.16 14.54 2.34
N ILE A 248 -12.96 13.52 2.11
CA ILE A 248 -14.39 13.61 1.89
C ILE A 248 -15.10 12.57 2.73
N ASN A 249 -16.16 12.97 3.43
CA ASN A 249 -17.01 12.05 4.18
C ASN A 249 -17.99 11.36 3.23
N VAL A 250 -18.04 10.03 3.24
CA VAL A 250 -18.83 9.24 2.29
C VAL A 250 -20.33 9.35 2.48
N ASP A 251 -20.81 9.73 3.66
CA ASP A 251 -22.22 9.82 3.98
C ASP A 251 -22.79 11.23 3.73
N THR A 252 -21.96 12.27 3.96
CA THR A 252 -22.39 13.67 3.89
C THR A 252 -21.86 14.42 2.69
N ASN A 253 -20.87 13.86 1.97
CA ASN A 253 -20.10 14.52 0.91
C ASN A 253 -19.42 15.83 1.36
N GLN A 254 -19.21 16.01 2.65
CA GLN A 254 -18.47 17.16 3.16
C GLN A 254 -16.97 16.95 2.96
N GLU A 255 -16.32 17.94 2.39
CA GLU A 255 -14.87 17.97 2.16
C GLU A 255 -14.19 18.86 3.18
N ARG A 256 -12.95 18.49 3.54
CA ARG A 256 -12.04 19.34 4.32
C ARG A 256 -10.60 19.13 3.91
N GLN A 257 -9.76 20.14 4.15
CA GLN A 257 -8.31 20.07 4.02
C GLN A 257 -7.73 19.40 5.27
N ILE A 258 -6.79 18.46 5.09
CA ILE A 258 -6.01 17.86 6.18
C ILE A 258 -4.67 18.58 6.30
N THR A 259 -3.96 18.76 5.19
CA THR A 259 -2.64 19.42 5.19
C THR A 259 -2.35 20.03 3.82
N SER A 260 -1.35 20.92 3.76
CA SER A 260 -1.01 21.68 2.56
C SER A 260 0.41 21.44 2.02
N PHE A 261 1.15 20.46 2.54
CA PHE A 261 2.45 20.10 1.97
C PHE A 261 2.29 19.09 0.81
N ASN A 262 3.33 18.93 0.01
CA ASN A 262 3.39 18.10 -1.20
C ASN A 262 3.46 16.59 -0.87
N ALA A 263 2.50 16.07 -0.10
CA ALA A 263 2.39 14.65 0.20
C ALA A 263 2.23 13.82 -1.09
N TRP A 264 2.76 12.59 -1.08
CA TRP A 264 2.60 11.69 -2.22
C TRP A 264 1.85 10.40 -1.84
N HIS A 265 2.29 9.65 -0.85
CA HIS A 265 1.53 8.54 -0.27
C HIS A 265 1.18 8.90 1.17
N ALA A 266 -0.05 8.68 1.57
CA ALA A 266 -0.49 9.03 2.91
C ALA A 266 -1.46 7.99 3.47
N ILE A 267 -1.24 7.57 4.72
CA ILE A 267 -2.08 6.59 5.42
C ILE A 267 -2.22 6.93 6.90
N CYS A 268 -3.39 6.66 7.46
CA CYS A 268 -3.61 6.73 8.90
C CYS A 268 -3.08 5.49 9.63
N ASN A 269 -2.76 5.66 10.91
CA ASN A 269 -2.63 4.56 11.83
C ASN A 269 -4.01 3.90 12.07
N PRO A 270 -4.07 2.65 12.58
CA PRO A 270 -5.34 1.95 12.78
C PRO A 270 -6.34 2.67 13.71
N GLN A 271 -5.84 3.54 14.59
CA GLN A 271 -6.67 4.31 15.52
C GLN A 271 -7.22 5.63 14.90
N GLY A 272 -6.85 5.97 13.66
CA GLY A 272 -7.28 7.21 13.00
C GLY A 272 -6.77 8.50 13.69
N THR A 273 -5.72 8.40 14.50
CA THR A 273 -5.20 9.52 15.32
C THR A 273 -3.94 10.16 14.78
N MET A 274 -3.23 9.46 13.92
CA MET A 274 -2.01 9.91 13.27
C MET A 274 -2.05 9.51 11.80
N MET A 275 -1.49 10.36 10.96
CA MET A 275 -1.27 10.08 9.54
C MET A 275 0.21 10.23 9.22
N VAL A 276 0.74 9.35 8.40
CA VAL A 276 2.10 9.44 7.85
C VAL A 276 2.03 9.69 6.37
N ALA A 277 2.96 10.49 5.84
CA ALA A 277 3.11 10.67 4.40
C ALA A 277 4.58 10.82 4.00
N ASP A 278 4.94 10.26 2.86
CA ASP A 278 6.15 10.65 2.15
C ASP A 278 5.90 11.91 1.30
N THR A 279 6.98 12.50 0.85
CA THR A 279 6.95 13.64 -0.07
C THR A 279 7.87 13.35 -1.25
N ASN A 280 7.57 13.93 -2.40
CA ASN A 280 8.37 13.67 -3.60
C ASN A 280 9.25 14.88 -4.01
N PHE A 281 8.66 16.02 -4.35
CA PHE A 281 9.41 17.22 -4.77
C PHE A 281 8.74 18.49 -4.28
N PRO A 282 9.46 19.30 -3.44
CA PRO A 282 10.74 18.99 -2.80
C PRO A 282 10.61 17.86 -1.75
N ASP A 283 11.71 17.11 -1.53
CA ASP A 283 11.78 16.15 -0.43
C ASP A 283 11.90 16.88 0.91
N ILE A 284 10.81 16.92 1.69
CA ILE A 284 10.81 17.44 3.06
C ILE A 284 10.80 16.32 4.11
N GLY A 285 11.04 15.09 3.65
CA GLY A 285 11.09 13.88 4.48
C GLY A 285 9.73 13.24 4.71
N ILE A 286 9.74 12.14 5.46
CA ILE A 286 8.53 11.45 5.91
C ILE A 286 7.91 12.28 7.03
N GLN A 287 6.67 12.72 6.81
CA GLN A 287 5.91 13.57 7.69
C GLN A 287 4.90 12.78 8.51
N ILE A 288 4.77 13.12 9.80
CA ILE A 288 3.67 12.64 10.64
C ILE A 288 2.82 13.83 11.09
N PHE A 289 1.50 13.67 11.12
CA PHE A 289 0.55 14.72 11.47
C PHE A 289 -0.77 14.15 11.99
N ASP A 290 -1.55 14.97 12.68
CA ASP A 290 -2.90 14.62 13.13
C ASP A 290 -3.90 14.88 11.98
N PRO A 291 -4.60 13.87 11.46
CA PRO A 291 -5.55 14.06 10.35
C PRO A 291 -6.81 14.83 10.74
N ARG A 292 -7.04 15.07 12.04
CA ARG A 292 -8.23 15.74 12.58
C ARG A 292 -7.97 17.20 12.96
N ASP A 293 -6.70 17.61 13.07
CA ASP A 293 -6.27 18.94 13.52
C ASP A 293 -5.29 19.54 12.51
N ASN A 294 -5.83 20.28 11.53
CA ASN A 294 -5.05 20.93 10.47
C ASN A 294 -4.25 22.16 10.94
N ASP A 295 -4.51 22.66 12.15
CA ASP A 295 -3.73 23.73 12.77
C ASP A 295 -2.43 23.21 13.37
N ARG A 296 -2.38 21.93 13.68
CA ARG A 296 -1.18 21.25 14.18
C ARG A 296 -0.18 20.99 13.08
N LYS A 297 1.00 21.57 13.21
CA LYS A 297 2.05 21.44 12.20
C LYS A 297 2.54 20.00 12.06
N PRO A 298 2.69 19.49 10.82
CA PRO A 298 3.37 18.23 10.57
C PRO A 298 4.79 18.21 11.13
N LYS A 299 5.26 17.04 11.52
CA LYS A 299 6.63 16.80 12.00
C LYS A 299 7.36 15.85 11.07
N THR A 300 8.57 16.21 10.66
CA THR A 300 9.46 15.33 9.91
C THR A 300 10.05 14.29 10.84
N ILE A 301 9.78 13.00 10.58
CA ILE A 301 10.35 11.91 11.37
C ILE A 301 11.73 11.54 10.87
N CYS A 302 11.88 11.28 9.57
CA CYS A 302 13.15 10.93 8.95
C CYS A 302 13.12 11.28 7.46
N TYR A 303 14.25 11.10 6.81
CA TYR A 303 14.37 11.20 5.36
C TYR A 303 14.60 9.80 4.78
N ALA A 304 13.76 9.39 3.84
CA ALA A 304 13.90 8.10 3.19
C ALA A 304 15.22 7.97 2.42
N GLY A 305 15.69 9.06 1.80
CA GLY A 305 16.89 9.06 0.96
C GLY A 305 16.71 8.21 -0.31
N ALA A 306 15.48 8.01 -0.75
CA ALA A 306 15.15 7.22 -1.93
C ALA A 306 15.37 8.02 -3.22
N THR A 307 15.75 7.35 -4.31
CA THR A 307 15.94 7.99 -5.62
C THR A 307 14.63 8.46 -6.26
N SER A 308 13.49 7.96 -5.78
CA SER A 308 12.16 8.37 -6.25
C SER A 308 11.70 9.73 -5.73
N VAL A 309 12.44 10.38 -4.85
CA VAL A 309 12.12 11.71 -4.32
C VAL A 309 13.12 12.77 -4.79
N GLY A 310 12.77 14.04 -4.67
CA GLY A 310 13.64 15.14 -5.07
C GLY A 310 13.56 15.48 -6.57
N GLU A 311 14.68 15.74 -7.22
CA GLU A 311 14.73 16.29 -8.58
C GLU A 311 14.15 15.40 -9.67
N HIS A 312 13.99 14.12 -9.42
CA HIS A 312 13.32 13.19 -10.35
C HIS A 312 11.86 13.55 -10.63
N TRP A 313 11.27 14.32 -9.73
CA TRP A 313 9.91 14.83 -9.84
C TRP A 313 9.83 16.23 -10.42
N ALA A 314 10.91 16.69 -11.03
CA ALA A 314 10.97 18.02 -11.67
C ALA A 314 9.98 18.08 -12.84
N GLY A 315 8.82 18.67 -12.59
CA GLY A 315 7.75 18.89 -13.55
C GLY A 315 6.39 18.82 -12.89
N PRO A 316 5.39 19.55 -13.42
CA PRO A 316 4.10 19.67 -12.76
C PRO A 316 3.31 18.35 -12.70
N PHE A 317 3.43 17.47 -13.69
CA PHE A 317 2.66 16.21 -13.74
C PHE A 317 3.45 15.14 -14.47
N PRO A 318 4.30 14.36 -13.77
CA PRO A 318 5.19 13.39 -14.43
C PRO A 318 4.44 12.25 -15.15
N TYR A 319 3.15 12.08 -14.89
CA TYR A 319 2.37 10.96 -15.42
C TYR A 319 1.47 11.30 -16.61
N ALA A 320 0.99 12.55 -16.74
CA ALA A 320 -0.07 12.85 -17.69
C ALA A 320 0.47 13.27 -19.06
N ASP A 321 1.23 14.35 -19.13
CA ASP A 321 1.58 15.02 -20.39
C ASP A 321 3.05 15.40 -20.50
N GLY A 322 3.88 14.94 -19.56
CA GLY A 322 5.32 15.22 -19.56
C GLY A 322 6.09 14.35 -20.54
N PRO A 323 7.29 14.78 -20.95
CA PRO A 323 8.20 13.94 -21.75
C PRO A 323 8.72 12.73 -20.99
N ILE A 324 8.60 12.70 -19.67
CA ILE A 324 9.03 11.60 -18.81
C ILE A 324 7.85 10.64 -18.64
N LYS A 325 7.88 9.57 -19.41
CA LYS A 325 6.90 8.47 -19.30
C LYS A 325 7.30 7.41 -18.26
N VAL A 326 8.54 7.45 -17.78
CA VAL A 326 9.11 6.54 -16.80
C VAL A 326 9.80 7.38 -15.74
N TYR A 327 9.32 7.30 -14.52
CA TYR A 327 9.97 7.85 -13.34
C TYR A 327 10.45 6.66 -12.49
N ALA A 328 11.01 6.92 -11.33
CA ALA A 328 11.60 5.89 -10.48
C ALA A 328 10.68 4.67 -10.28
N PRO A 329 11.23 3.45 -10.31
CA PRO A 329 10.47 2.23 -10.12
C PRO A 329 9.68 2.24 -8.79
N GLN A 330 8.52 1.63 -8.78
CA GLN A 330 7.62 1.64 -7.62
C GLN A 330 8.28 1.13 -6.32
N HIS A 331 9.15 0.13 -6.43
CA HIS A 331 9.88 -0.40 -5.27
C HIS A 331 10.96 0.55 -4.69
N THR A 332 11.22 1.71 -5.30
CA THR A 332 12.07 2.76 -4.72
C THR A 332 11.26 3.86 -4.03
N HIS A 333 9.94 3.85 -4.16
CA HIS A 333 9.09 4.79 -3.45
C HIS A 333 9.01 4.43 -1.96
N PRO A 334 9.03 5.40 -1.04
CA PRO A 334 9.00 5.10 0.39
C PRO A 334 7.74 4.36 0.85
N HIS A 335 6.55 4.73 0.37
CA HIS A 335 5.28 4.10 0.75
C HIS A 335 5.10 3.92 2.26
N PRO A 336 5.32 4.94 3.10
CA PRO A 336 5.34 4.74 4.54
C PRO A 336 4.00 4.21 5.06
N SER A 337 4.06 3.25 5.99
CA SER A 337 2.89 2.65 6.63
C SER A 337 3.16 2.41 8.11
N PHE A 338 2.13 2.59 8.95
CA PHE A 338 2.23 2.33 10.38
C PHE A 338 2.26 0.85 10.71
N SER A 339 2.94 0.51 11.80
CA SER A 339 2.69 -0.73 12.52
C SER A 339 1.31 -0.69 13.20
N PRO A 340 0.66 -1.85 13.43
CA PRO A 340 -0.65 -1.92 14.10
C PRO A 340 -0.72 -1.24 15.47
N ASP A 341 0.38 -1.32 16.24
CA ASP A 341 0.52 -0.66 17.54
C ASP A 341 0.94 0.83 17.43
N SER A 342 1.13 1.34 16.21
CA SER A 342 1.53 2.73 15.92
C SER A 342 2.89 3.14 16.51
N THR A 343 3.74 2.19 16.89
CA THR A 343 5.05 2.48 17.48
C THR A 343 6.15 2.69 16.47
N CYS A 344 5.98 2.19 15.25
CA CYS A 344 6.93 2.39 14.16
C CYS A 344 6.25 2.60 12.81
N ILE A 345 7.02 3.09 11.86
CA ILE A 345 6.65 3.26 10.46
C ILE A 345 7.63 2.46 9.61
N VAL A 346 7.09 1.56 8.79
CA VAL A 346 7.87 0.85 7.77
C VAL A 346 7.88 1.66 6.47
N PHE A 347 8.99 1.65 5.77
CA PHE A 347 9.12 2.26 4.45
C PHE A 347 10.18 1.54 3.60
N THR A 348 10.09 1.71 2.29
CA THR A 348 11.08 1.21 1.33
C THR A 348 12.01 2.34 0.89
N SER A 349 13.28 2.03 0.66
CA SER A 349 14.24 2.97 0.09
C SER A 349 15.39 2.24 -0.58
N ASP A 350 15.92 2.82 -1.65
CA ASP A 350 17.12 2.35 -2.34
C ASP A 350 18.38 3.13 -1.91
N ARG A 351 18.35 3.82 -0.76
CA ARG A 351 19.45 4.62 -0.20
C ARG A 351 20.76 3.84 -0.01
N SER A 352 20.69 2.52 0.14
CA SER A 352 21.85 1.62 0.27
C SER A 352 22.31 1.01 -1.06
N GLY A 353 21.79 1.46 -2.20
CA GLY A 353 22.11 1.01 -3.55
C GLY A 353 21.05 0.09 -4.17
N HIS A 354 20.21 -0.54 -3.37
CA HIS A 354 19.06 -1.35 -3.77
C HIS A 354 17.87 -1.03 -2.88
N ALA A 355 16.66 -1.27 -3.40
CA ALA A 355 15.45 -1.16 -2.61
C ALA A 355 15.49 -2.15 -1.45
N GLN A 356 15.43 -1.62 -0.24
CA GLN A 356 15.47 -2.32 1.04
C GLN A 356 14.34 -1.83 1.94
N ILE A 357 14.03 -2.60 2.97
CA ILE A 357 12.99 -2.28 3.95
C ILE A 357 13.62 -1.61 5.16
N TYR A 358 13.01 -0.54 5.59
CA TYR A 358 13.42 0.25 6.74
C TYR A 358 12.26 0.48 7.68
N GLU A 359 12.58 0.68 8.94
CA GLU A 359 11.65 1.13 9.99
C GLU A 359 12.21 2.33 10.73
N VAL A 360 11.35 3.24 11.09
CA VAL A 360 11.64 4.36 11.98
C VAL A 360 10.67 4.36 13.15
N MET A 361 11.18 4.57 14.37
CA MET A 361 10.33 4.63 15.57
C MET A 361 9.51 5.93 15.60
N VAL A 362 8.24 5.81 15.93
CA VAL A 362 7.39 6.97 16.22
C VAL A 362 7.76 7.52 17.60
N PRO A 363 8.18 8.79 17.72
CA PRO A 363 8.56 9.34 19.01
C PRO A 363 7.40 9.34 20.02
N THR A 364 7.65 8.90 21.24
CA THR A 364 6.66 8.99 22.33
C THR A 364 6.32 10.46 22.62
N GLY A 365 5.03 10.76 22.80
CA GLY A 365 4.59 12.12 23.07
C GLY A 365 4.83 13.08 21.89
N ILE A 366 4.63 12.60 20.67
CA ILE A 366 4.86 13.37 19.46
C ILE A 366 3.96 14.62 19.36
N TRP A 367 2.83 14.61 20.08
CA TRP A 367 1.92 15.77 20.24
C TRP A 367 1.84 16.22 21.67
#